data_2551c62b4cbffa11efe3ef30754625f4
#
_entry.id   2551c62b4cbffa11efe3ef30754625f4
#
_cell.length_a   1.000
_cell.length_b   1.000
_cell.length_c   1.000
_cell.angle_alpha   90.00
_cell.angle_beta   90.00
_cell.angle_gamma   90.00
#
_symmetry.space_group_name_H-M   'P 1'
#
loop_
_entity.id
_entity.type
_entity.pdbx_description
1 polymer ?
#
loop_
_entity_poly.entity_id
_entity_poly.type
_entity_poly.pdbx_seq_one_letter_code
_entity_poly.pdbx_strand_id
1 'polypeptide(L)'
;DLRLSRGLGDVYKRQDHHNLMNAYHEIFMSDDEEKKMKAAVAWSKWEGSVSTLSHKPDMVNSYTESKFALAFALIENHYFINKGFLENENQLISIESIDKIRHIPAKIIQGRYDIVCPMETAWELAKNWKEAELIVAPSSGHSAFEKEITHELIRATQEFSKNE
;
A
#
# COMPACT_ATOMS: atom_id res chain seq x y z
N ASP A 1 16.46 -5.35 -6.11
CA ASP A 1 17.89 -5.13 -5.92
C ASP A 1 18.32 -5.80 -4.62
N LEU A 2 19.30 -6.72 -4.74
CA LEU A 2 19.91 -7.47 -3.61
C LEU A 2 20.48 -6.58 -2.49
N ARG A 3 20.63 -5.29 -2.71
CA ARG A 3 21.13 -4.34 -1.71
C ARG A 3 20.05 -3.85 -0.75
N LEU A 4 18.79 -3.80 -1.15
CA LEU A 4 17.66 -3.50 -0.26
C LEU A 4 17.41 -4.68 0.70
N SER A 5 17.60 -5.92 0.23
CA SER A 5 17.51 -7.11 1.08
C SER A 5 18.67 -7.22 2.10
N ARG A 6 19.81 -6.53 1.89
CA ARG A 6 20.90 -6.49 2.87
C ARG A 6 20.56 -5.66 4.11
N GLY A 7 19.85 -4.54 3.96
CA GLY A 7 19.35 -3.77 5.11
C GLY A 7 18.32 -4.52 5.94
N LEU A 8 17.51 -5.34 5.29
CA LEU A 8 16.60 -6.29 5.95
C LEU A 8 17.35 -7.46 6.60
N GLY A 9 18.44 -7.93 5.98
CA GLY A 9 19.26 -9.04 6.49
C GLY A 9 20.09 -8.71 7.73
N ASP A 10 20.43 -7.43 7.94
CA ASP A 10 21.16 -6.98 9.15
C ASP A 10 20.22 -6.85 10.36
N VAL A 11 18.91 -6.71 10.13
CA VAL A 11 17.89 -6.69 11.19
C VAL A 11 17.47 -8.11 11.59
N TYR A 12 17.66 -9.10 10.70
CA TYR A 12 17.23 -10.49 10.91
C TYR A 12 18.33 -11.51 10.62
N LYS A 13 18.40 -12.52 11.48
CA LYS A 13 19.14 -13.76 11.19
C LYS A 13 18.48 -14.46 10.00
N ARG A 14 19.28 -14.92 9.02
CA ARG A 14 18.85 -15.57 7.77
C ARG A 14 17.82 -16.72 7.89
N GLN A 15 17.43 -17.09 9.10
CA GLN A 15 16.54 -18.21 9.39
C GLN A 15 15.05 -17.84 9.36
N ASP A 16 14.71 -16.52 9.41
CA ASP A 16 13.33 -16.04 9.58
C ASP A 16 12.67 -15.55 8.29
N HIS A 17 13.27 -15.80 7.13
CA HIS A 17 12.75 -15.36 5.83
C HIS A 17 11.33 -15.87 5.49
N HIS A 18 10.88 -16.95 6.15
CA HIS A 18 9.57 -17.55 5.88
C HIS A 18 8.41 -16.86 6.61
N ASN A 19 8.70 -15.98 7.57
CA ASN A 19 7.68 -15.26 8.31
C ASN A 19 8.09 -13.82 8.65
N LEU A 20 8.40 -13.07 7.63
CA LEU A 20 8.94 -11.71 7.76
C LEU A 20 7.99 -10.78 8.52
N MET A 21 6.67 -10.92 8.31
CA MET A 21 5.66 -10.10 8.99
C MET A 21 5.66 -10.30 10.51
N ASN A 22 5.67 -11.56 10.96
CA ASN A 22 5.73 -11.87 12.40
C ASN A 22 7.06 -11.42 13.00
N ALA A 23 8.11 -11.57 12.27
CA ALA A 23 9.43 -11.18 12.70
C ALA A 23 9.54 -9.67 12.91
N TYR A 24 9.00 -8.84 12.02
CA TYR A 24 8.87 -7.41 12.25
C TYR A 24 7.95 -7.11 13.43
N HIS A 25 6.85 -7.86 13.56
CA HIS A 25 5.92 -7.70 14.67
C HIS A 25 6.60 -7.90 16.04
N GLU A 26 7.40 -8.94 16.19
CA GLU A 26 8.17 -9.18 17.41
C GLU A 26 9.09 -8.01 17.76
N ILE A 27 9.76 -7.41 16.75
CA ILE A 27 10.58 -6.23 16.97
C ILE A 27 9.73 -5.04 17.40
N PHE A 28 8.62 -4.80 16.72
CA PHE A 28 7.75 -3.67 17.00
C PHE A 28 7.09 -3.76 18.39
N MET A 29 6.90 -4.96 18.90
CA MET A 29 6.36 -5.20 20.24
C MET A 29 7.43 -5.31 21.34
N SER A 30 8.72 -5.26 21.00
CA SER A 30 9.82 -5.32 21.96
C SER A 30 10.02 -3.99 22.70
N ASP A 31 10.74 -4.02 23.81
CA ASP A 31 11.14 -2.82 24.57
C ASP A 31 12.43 -2.17 24.02
N ASP A 32 13.02 -2.73 22.97
CA ASP A 32 14.25 -2.23 22.32
C ASP A 32 13.89 -1.11 21.31
N GLU A 33 13.80 0.12 21.80
CA GLU A 33 13.44 1.29 20.99
C GLU A 33 14.41 1.57 19.83
N GLU A 34 15.70 1.26 20.00
CA GLU A 34 16.69 1.45 18.93
C GLU A 34 16.45 0.44 17.79
N LYS A 35 16.23 -0.82 18.13
CA LYS A 35 15.95 -1.87 17.16
C LYS A 35 14.60 -1.66 16.47
N LYS A 36 13.59 -1.25 17.23
CA LYS A 36 12.27 -0.86 16.72
C LYS A 36 12.36 0.24 15.68
N MET A 37 13.08 1.31 15.99
CA MET A 37 13.27 2.43 15.06
C MET A 37 14.02 2.02 13.79
N LYS A 38 15.09 1.22 13.92
CA LYS A 38 15.82 0.71 12.75
C LYS A 38 14.93 -0.14 11.84
N ALA A 39 14.12 -1.00 12.44
CA ALA A 39 13.16 -1.83 11.70
C ALA A 39 12.10 -0.96 10.98
N ALA A 40 11.56 0.03 11.65
CA ALA A 40 10.56 0.94 11.08
C ALA A 40 11.11 1.75 9.90
N VAL A 41 12.34 2.27 10.02
CA VAL A 41 13.00 2.96 8.91
C VAL A 41 13.26 2.03 7.73
N ALA A 42 13.69 0.77 7.99
CA ALA A 42 13.92 -0.22 6.93
C ALA A 42 12.62 -0.57 6.20
N TRP A 43 11.54 -0.78 6.93
CA TRP A 43 10.20 -1.03 6.40
C TRP A 43 9.73 0.12 5.52
N SER A 44 9.67 1.32 6.07
CA SER A 44 9.17 2.51 5.36
C SER A 44 10.03 2.90 4.16
N LYS A 45 11.34 2.69 4.24
CA LYS A 45 12.25 2.91 3.11
C LYS A 45 11.94 1.97 1.94
N TRP A 46 11.66 0.70 2.25
CA TRP A 46 11.27 -0.27 1.22
C TRP A 46 9.97 0.19 0.55
N GLU A 47 8.95 0.49 1.33
CA GLU A 47 7.64 0.96 0.85
C GLU A 47 7.77 2.20 -0.03
N GLY A 48 8.44 3.25 0.47
CA GLY A 48 8.68 4.46 -0.32
C GLY A 48 9.48 4.23 -1.61
N SER A 49 10.34 3.19 -1.63
CA SER A 49 11.14 2.86 -2.81
C SER A 49 10.34 2.17 -3.92
N VAL A 50 9.27 1.45 -3.57
CA VAL A 50 8.45 0.69 -4.52
C VAL A 50 7.15 1.39 -4.88
N SER A 51 6.79 2.45 -4.17
CA SER A 51 5.52 3.17 -4.36
C SER A 51 5.44 3.97 -5.65
N THR A 52 6.54 4.26 -6.32
CA THR A 52 6.55 5.04 -7.57
C THR A 52 7.23 4.30 -8.71
N LEU A 53 6.70 4.46 -9.93
CA LEU A 53 7.29 3.85 -11.13
C LEU A 53 8.72 4.35 -11.37
N SER A 54 8.95 5.64 -11.21
CA SER A 54 10.29 6.24 -11.29
C SER A 54 10.82 6.53 -9.89
N HIS A 55 12.08 6.18 -9.64
CA HIS A 55 12.71 6.43 -8.36
C HIS A 55 12.68 7.91 -7.97
N LYS A 56 12.14 8.23 -6.80
CA LYS A 56 12.02 9.58 -6.23
C LYS A 56 12.73 9.65 -4.89
N PRO A 57 14.02 10.06 -4.84
CA PRO A 57 14.80 10.10 -3.61
C PRO A 57 14.15 10.92 -2.48
N ASP A 58 13.55 12.07 -2.81
CA ASP A 58 12.91 12.94 -1.81
C ASP A 58 11.70 12.25 -1.16
N MET A 59 10.93 11.49 -1.92
CA MET A 59 9.83 10.69 -1.39
C MET A 59 10.36 9.58 -0.47
N VAL A 60 11.40 8.85 -0.88
CA VAL A 60 12.01 7.82 -0.03
C VAL A 60 12.54 8.43 1.26
N ASN A 61 13.16 9.61 1.20
CA ASN A 61 13.66 10.31 2.37
C ASN A 61 12.51 10.70 3.32
N SER A 62 11.39 11.20 2.81
CA SER A 62 10.23 11.55 3.66
C SER A 62 9.65 10.33 4.39
N TYR A 63 9.66 9.16 3.77
CA TYR A 63 9.26 7.89 4.40
C TYR A 63 10.21 7.43 5.52
N THR A 64 11.47 7.88 5.49
CA THR A 64 12.48 7.52 6.50
C THR A 64 12.58 8.49 7.66
N GLU A 65 11.81 9.57 7.69
CA GLU A 65 11.72 10.44 8.86
C GLU A 65 11.21 9.67 10.07
N SER A 66 11.95 9.72 11.19
CA SER A 66 11.76 8.81 12.33
C SER A 66 10.32 8.72 12.85
N LYS A 67 9.64 9.87 13.01
CA LYS A 67 8.26 9.90 13.51
C LYS A 67 7.28 9.27 12.51
N PHE A 68 7.45 9.59 11.24
CA PHE A 68 6.62 9.03 10.17
C PHE A 68 6.89 7.54 10.03
N ALA A 69 8.15 7.13 9.90
CA ALA A 69 8.54 5.74 9.71
C ALA A 69 7.99 4.82 10.81
N LEU A 70 8.10 5.25 12.07
CA LEU A 70 7.61 4.44 13.18
C LEU A 70 6.09 4.28 13.16
N ALA A 71 5.34 5.37 13.00
CA ALA A 71 3.89 5.33 12.96
C ALA A 71 3.38 4.52 11.78
N PHE A 72 3.95 4.75 10.60
CA PHE A 72 3.59 4.07 9.36
C PHE A 72 3.82 2.55 9.47
N ALA A 73 5.03 2.12 9.83
CA ALA A 73 5.37 0.70 9.94
C ALA A 73 4.54 -0.04 11.01
N LEU A 74 4.28 0.60 12.16
CA LEU A 74 3.44 0.01 13.21
C LEU A 74 1.99 -0.19 12.75
N ILE A 75 1.42 0.80 12.07
CA ILE A 75 0.04 0.72 11.57
C ILE A 75 -0.08 -0.36 10.51
N GLU A 76 0.79 -0.38 9.50
CA GLU A 76 0.74 -1.40 8.46
C GLU A 76 0.95 -2.80 9.02
N ASN A 77 1.97 -3.00 9.86
CA ASN A 77 2.21 -4.28 10.49
C ASN A 77 1.00 -4.75 11.31
N HIS A 78 0.36 -3.85 12.05
CA HIS A 78 -0.85 -4.16 12.79
C HIS A 78 -1.97 -4.70 11.88
N TYR A 79 -2.22 -4.04 10.75
CA TYR A 79 -3.22 -4.52 9.80
C TYR A 79 -2.81 -5.85 9.15
N PHE A 80 -1.56 -6.02 8.76
CA PHE A 80 -1.09 -7.24 8.09
C PHE A 80 -1.14 -8.47 9.02
N ILE A 81 -0.70 -8.34 10.27
CA ILE A 81 -0.76 -9.42 11.26
C ILE A 81 -2.20 -9.85 11.52
N ASN A 82 -3.13 -8.90 11.52
CA ASN A 82 -4.55 -9.16 11.72
C ASN A 82 -5.31 -9.41 10.39
N LYS A 83 -4.61 -9.63 9.27
CA LYS A 83 -5.22 -9.88 7.94
C LYS A 83 -6.27 -8.84 7.54
N GLY A 84 -6.00 -7.56 7.87
CA GLY A 84 -6.93 -6.45 7.65
C GLY A 84 -8.25 -6.58 8.41
N PHE A 85 -8.34 -7.44 9.42
CA PHE A 85 -9.57 -7.79 10.14
C PHE A 85 -10.67 -8.37 9.25
N LEU A 86 -10.28 -9.01 8.14
CA LEU A 86 -11.18 -9.64 7.20
C LEU A 86 -11.31 -11.14 7.50
N GLU A 87 -12.49 -11.69 7.30
CA GLU A 87 -12.77 -13.13 7.48
C GLU A 87 -12.10 -13.97 6.39
N ASN A 88 -12.01 -13.42 5.19
CA ASN A 88 -11.35 -14.04 4.03
C ASN A 88 -10.84 -12.99 3.04
N GLU A 89 -9.92 -13.38 2.18
CA GLU A 89 -9.25 -12.50 1.21
C GLU A 89 -10.20 -11.85 0.20
N ASN A 90 -11.33 -12.47 -0.10
CA ASN A 90 -12.28 -11.98 -1.10
C ASN A 90 -13.49 -11.25 -0.49
N GLN A 91 -13.51 -11.04 0.82
CA GLN A 91 -14.67 -10.49 1.52
C GLN A 91 -15.10 -9.13 0.94
N LEU A 92 -14.16 -8.22 0.69
CA LEU A 92 -14.47 -6.87 0.20
C LEU A 92 -14.92 -6.84 -1.25
N ILE A 93 -14.45 -7.76 -2.09
CA ILE A 93 -14.80 -7.85 -3.51
C ILE A 93 -15.93 -8.84 -3.80
N SER A 94 -16.47 -9.48 -2.77
CA SER A 94 -17.62 -10.40 -2.91
C SER A 94 -18.86 -9.66 -3.42
N ILE A 95 -19.71 -10.37 -4.15
CA ILE A 95 -20.97 -9.81 -4.64
C ILE A 95 -21.81 -9.27 -3.48
N GLU A 96 -21.86 -9.99 -2.35
CA GLU A 96 -22.59 -9.55 -1.16
C GLU A 96 -22.08 -8.22 -0.59
N SER A 97 -20.76 -8.00 -0.57
CA SER A 97 -20.18 -6.74 -0.10
C SER A 97 -20.40 -5.62 -1.11
N ILE A 98 -20.23 -5.89 -2.39
CA ILE A 98 -20.44 -4.93 -3.47
C ILE A 98 -21.91 -4.51 -3.58
N ASP A 99 -22.85 -5.40 -3.40
CA ASP A 99 -24.29 -5.07 -3.46
C ASP A 99 -24.71 -4.04 -2.41
N LYS A 100 -23.98 -3.95 -1.29
CA LYS A 100 -24.24 -2.92 -0.25
C LYS A 100 -23.88 -1.51 -0.72
N ILE A 101 -22.92 -1.37 -1.63
CA ILE A 101 -22.37 -0.09 -2.10
C ILE A 101 -22.61 0.18 -3.60
N ARG A 102 -23.16 -0.76 -4.33
CA ARG A 102 -23.37 -0.71 -5.79
C ARG A 102 -24.11 0.54 -6.26
N HIS A 103 -25.04 1.06 -5.45
CA HIS A 103 -25.80 2.28 -5.74
C HIS A 103 -24.98 3.57 -5.62
N ILE A 104 -23.75 3.50 -5.10
CA ILE A 104 -22.87 4.67 -4.91
C ILE A 104 -22.02 4.82 -6.18
N PRO A 105 -22.06 5.99 -6.85
CA PRO A 105 -21.16 6.25 -7.97
C PRO A 105 -19.69 6.16 -7.54
N ALA A 106 -18.88 5.44 -8.31
CA ALA A 106 -17.48 5.23 -7.94
C ALA A 106 -16.55 5.29 -9.16
N LYS A 107 -15.33 5.78 -8.92
CA LYS A 107 -14.22 5.71 -9.87
C LYS A 107 -13.02 5.07 -9.19
N ILE A 108 -12.49 4.03 -9.79
CA ILE A 108 -11.31 3.28 -9.33
C ILE A 108 -10.14 3.74 -10.18
N ILE A 109 -9.16 4.43 -9.58
CA ILE A 109 -7.98 4.91 -10.29
C ILE A 109 -6.78 4.07 -9.88
N GLN A 110 -6.15 3.41 -10.85
CA GLN A 110 -5.11 2.42 -10.60
C GLN A 110 -3.89 2.64 -11.49
N GLY A 111 -2.71 2.67 -10.89
CA GLY A 111 -1.47 2.65 -11.65
C GLY A 111 -1.22 1.31 -12.31
N ARG A 112 -0.87 1.32 -13.61
CA ARG A 112 -0.60 0.08 -14.36
C ARG A 112 0.53 -0.76 -13.77
N TYR A 113 1.55 -0.10 -13.22
CA TYR A 113 2.76 -0.71 -12.69
C TYR A 113 2.81 -0.69 -11.16
N ASP A 114 1.66 -0.64 -10.52
CA ASP A 114 1.55 -0.74 -9.07
C ASP A 114 1.94 -2.16 -8.62
N ILE A 115 3.04 -2.25 -7.88
CA ILE A 115 3.54 -3.51 -7.31
C ILE A 115 3.25 -3.65 -5.81
N VAL A 116 2.74 -2.58 -5.18
CA VAL A 116 2.29 -2.58 -3.79
C VAL A 116 0.87 -3.12 -3.72
N CYS A 117 -0.04 -2.54 -4.54
CA CYS A 117 -1.40 -3.01 -4.73
C CYS A 117 -1.60 -3.38 -6.21
N PRO A 118 -1.39 -4.64 -6.60
CA PRO A 118 -1.36 -5.04 -8.01
C PRO A 118 -2.65 -4.70 -8.76
N MET A 119 -2.50 -4.33 -10.02
CA MET A 119 -3.58 -3.97 -10.94
C MET A 119 -4.71 -5.03 -10.98
N GLU A 120 -4.38 -6.30 -10.78
CA GLU A 120 -5.34 -7.40 -10.76
C GLU A 120 -6.44 -7.20 -9.73
N THR A 121 -6.10 -6.73 -8.53
CA THR A 121 -7.05 -6.47 -7.44
C THR A 121 -8.08 -5.40 -7.81
N ALA A 122 -7.60 -4.29 -8.43
CA ALA A 122 -8.48 -3.22 -8.90
C ALA A 122 -9.39 -3.67 -10.05
N TRP A 123 -8.85 -4.52 -10.93
CA TRP A 123 -9.62 -5.10 -12.04
C TRP A 123 -10.70 -6.06 -11.53
N GLU A 124 -10.41 -6.91 -10.55
CA GLU A 124 -11.40 -7.82 -9.95
C GLU A 124 -12.50 -7.03 -9.24
N LEU A 125 -12.15 -5.97 -8.51
CA LEU A 125 -13.12 -5.07 -7.90
C LEU A 125 -14.06 -4.47 -8.96
N ALA A 126 -13.51 -3.89 -10.03
CA ALA A 126 -14.29 -3.31 -11.12
C ALA A 126 -15.15 -4.34 -11.86
N LYS A 127 -14.67 -5.56 -12.01
CA LYS A 127 -15.43 -6.66 -12.62
C LYS A 127 -16.69 -7.00 -11.82
N ASN A 128 -16.61 -6.94 -10.49
CA ASN A 128 -17.71 -7.23 -9.59
C ASN A 128 -18.60 -6.01 -9.35
N TRP A 129 -18.03 -4.80 -9.41
CA TRP A 129 -18.74 -3.52 -9.26
C TRP A 129 -18.90 -2.84 -10.63
N LYS A 130 -19.86 -3.29 -11.41
CA LYS A 130 -20.05 -2.86 -12.81
C LYS A 130 -20.46 -1.40 -12.97
N GLU A 131 -20.97 -0.78 -11.91
CA GLU A 131 -21.36 0.62 -11.86
C GLU A 131 -20.16 1.53 -11.56
N ALA A 132 -19.03 0.98 -11.14
CA ALA A 132 -17.78 1.72 -10.95
C ALA A 132 -17.00 1.83 -12.27
N GLU A 133 -16.41 2.98 -12.51
CA GLU A 133 -15.49 3.21 -13.64
C GLU A 133 -14.06 2.90 -13.23
N LEU A 134 -13.40 1.97 -13.92
CA LEU A 134 -11.96 1.70 -13.73
C LEU A 134 -11.14 2.55 -14.70
N ILE A 135 -10.27 3.39 -14.16
CA ILE A 135 -9.34 4.26 -14.88
C ILE A 135 -7.93 3.80 -14.59
N VAL A 136 -7.23 3.36 -15.64
CA VAL A 136 -5.85 2.90 -15.53
C VAL A 136 -4.89 3.99 -15.92
N ALA A 137 -4.02 4.41 -15.00
CA ALA A 137 -2.91 5.33 -15.26
C ALA A 137 -1.75 4.55 -15.91
N PRO A 138 -1.49 4.73 -17.23
CA PRO A 138 -0.66 3.80 -18.00
C PRO A 138 0.84 3.87 -17.67
N SER A 139 1.31 4.97 -17.08
CA SER A 139 2.73 5.19 -16.74
C SER A 139 2.91 5.53 -15.26
N SER A 140 2.17 4.85 -14.37
CA SER A 140 2.20 5.11 -12.93
C SER A 140 2.29 3.82 -12.11
N GLY A 141 2.88 3.92 -10.92
CA GLY A 141 2.89 2.90 -9.88
C GLY A 141 1.78 3.09 -8.85
N HIS A 142 2.14 2.97 -7.55
CA HIS A 142 1.19 3.01 -6.44
C HIS A 142 0.82 4.41 -5.97
N SER A 143 1.77 5.34 -5.95
CA SER A 143 1.61 6.61 -5.26
C SER A 143 0.55 7.52 -5.91
N ALA A 144 -0.39 8.02 -5.10
CA ALA A 144 -1.35 9.04 -5.51
C ALA A 144 -0.68 10.36 -5.97
N PHE A 145 0.61 10.56 -5.64
CA PHE A 145 1.41 11.71 -6.07
C PHE A 145 2.11 11.49 -7.42
N GLU A 146 1.86 10.39 -8.11
CA GLU A 146 2.26 10.25 -9.50
C GLU A 146 1.34 11.07 -10.40
N LYS A 147 1.94 11.74 -11.39
CA LYS A 147 1.26 12.79 -12.17
C LYS A 147 -0.08 12.33 -12.79
N GLU A 148 -0.11 11.13 -13.35
CA GLU A 148 -1.32 10.61 -14.00
C GLU A 148 -2.39 10.25 -12.96
N ILE A 149 -2.00 9.61 -11.85
CA ILE A 149 -2.93 9.26 -10.78
C ILE A 149 -3.51 10.52 -10.14
N THR A 150 -2.66 11.51 -9.80
CA THR A 150 -3.11 12.80 -9.27
C THR A 150 -4.09 13.48 -10.24
N HIS A 151 -3.79 13.47 -11.53
CA HIS A 151 -4.66 14.06 -12.57
C HIS A 151 -6.04 13.41 -12.56
N GLU A 152 -6.08 12.09 -12.61
CA GLU A 152 -7.35 11.34 -12.67
C GLU A 152 -8.16 11.45 -11.36
N LEU A 153 -7.50 11.48 -10.20
CA LEU A 153 -8.16 11.71 -8.91
C LEU A 153 -8.83 13.09 -8.86
N ILE A 154 -8.11 14.14 -9.30
CA ILE A 154 -8.68 15.51 -9.36
C ILE A 154 -9.83 15.55 -10.36
N ARG A 155 -9.68 14.95 -11.54
CA ARG A 155 -10.72 14.89 -12.55
C ARG A 155 -11.98 14.20 -12.02
N ALA A 156 -11.82 13.05 -11.37
CA ALA A 156 -12.91 12.28 -10.78
C ALA A 156 -13.68 13.11 -9.73
N THR A 157 -12.96 13.77 -8.81
CA THR A 157 -13.60 14.62 -7.78
C THR A 157 -14.33 15.83 -8.38
N GLN A 158 -13.77 16.45 -9.43
CA GLN A 158 -14.45 17.54 -10.15
C GLN A 158 -15.69 17.09 -10.91
N GLU A 159 -15.71 15.87 -11.44
CA GLU A 159 -16.89 15.31 -12.09
C GLU A 159 -18.01 15.03 -11.08
N PHE A 160 -17.69 14.48 -9.92
CA PHE A 160 -18.68 14.25 -8.86
C PHE A 160 -19.27 15.57 -8.33
N SER A 161 -18.45 16.61 -8.16
CA SER A 161 -18.92 17.91 -7.66
C SER A 161 -19.88 18.65 -8.60
N LYS A 162 -19.98 18.26 -9.88
CA LYS A 162 -20.91 18.86 -10.85
C LYS A 162 -22.26 18.16 -10.89
N ASN A 163 -22.37 17.01 -10.27
CA ASN A 163 -23.57 16.18 -10.26
C ASN A 163 -24.40 16.36 -8.97
N GLU A 164 -23.97 17.26 -8.07
CA GLU A 164 -24.72 17.76 -6.92
C GLU A 164 -25.51 19.03 -7.32
#